data_52788d98f6e5fd778ad35fd0762b8a77
#
_entry.id   52788d98f6e5fd778ad35fd0762b8a77
#
_cell.length_a   1.000
_cell.length_b   1.000
_cell.length_c   1.000
_cell.angle_alpha   90.00
_cell.angle_beta   90.00
_cell.angle_gamma   90.00
#
_symmetry.space_group_name_H-M   'P 1'
#
loop_
_entity.id
_entity.type
_entity.pdbx_description
1 polymer ?
#
loop_
_entity_poly.entity_id
_entity_poly.type
_entity_poly.pdbx_seq_one_letter_code
_entity_poly.pdbx_strand_id
1 'polypeptide(L)'
;MLVRCWGARGSIPVSGPKYLKYGGNTTCLEIITKDNRVLIVDAGSGIREAGNALLAQDRHDYTLLLTHAHWDHIMGFPFFKPLYSSRTKLSVWGRAFVQKSIKNILSRPMMAPNFPVEFSAIRADISYKNICHDHYELGAIKIFPIALSHPNQGTGFKFVEDGKCFVFLTDNELGYHHEGGLDHQQYLGFCRSADLLIHDAEYNKDEYKKTRGWGHSTYDDALNLAIEAGVKKFGLFHHNQDRFDEEIDAMVNDCEKIKKSRGTNLECFAVRQSMEFKL
;
A
#
# COMPACT_ATOMS: atom_id res chain seq x y z
N MET A 1 14.09 -9.97 0.83
CA MET A 1 13.48 -8.83 0.09
C MET A 1 13.78 -7.51 0.76
N LEU A 2 13.82 -6.40 0.01
CA LEU A 2 13.89 -5.03 0.51
C LEU A 2 12.55 -4.35 0.22
N VAL A 3 11.88 -3.83 1.24
CA VAL A 3 10.65 -3.03 1.10
C VAL A 3 10.98 -1.58 1.40
N ARG A 4 10.61 -0.65 0.50
CA ARG A 4 10.79 0.79 0.68
C ARG A 4 9.46 1.52 0.52
N CYS A 5 9.20 2.47 1.41
CA CYS A 5 8.02 3.32 1.34
C CYS A 5 8.33 4.63 0.61
N TRP A 6 7.55 4.95 -0.42
CA TRP A 6 7.61 6.22 -1.15
C TRP A 6 6.46 7.15 -0.81
N GLY A 7 5.41 6.63 -0.16
CA GLY A 7 4.28 7.40 0.31
C GLY A 7 3.42 6.57 1.27
N ALA A 8 3.01 7.16 2.38
CA ALA A 8 2.21 6.54 3.44
C ALA A 8 0.97 7.35 3.82
N ARG A 9 0.67 8.46 3.14
CA ARG A 9 -0.55 9.25 3.34
C ARG A 9 -1.75 8.61 2.69
N GLY A 10 -2.91 8.77 3.32
CA GLY A 10 -4.21 8.43 2.77
C GLY A 10 -4.88 9.61 2.07
N SER A 11 -5.84 9.31 1.24
CA SER A 11 -6.81 10.18 0.59
C SER A 11 -6.23 11.25 -0.35
N ILE A 12 -5.29 12.09 0.09
CA ILE A 12 -4.71 13.18 -0.70
C ILE A 12 -3.29 13.51 -0.25
N PRO A 13 -2.37 13.92 -1.15
CA PRO A 13 -1.04 14.39 -0.75
C PRO A 13 -1.13 15.66 0.11
N VAL A 14 -0.24 15.75 1.09
CA VAL A 14 -0.12 16.92 1.97
C VAL A 14 1.27 17.54 1.92
N SER A 15 1.39 18.81 2.31
CA SER A 15 2.66 19.51 2.34
C SER A 15 2.72 20.50 3.51
N GLY A 16 3.92 20.89 3.88
CA GLY A 16 4.16 21.87 4.93
C GLY A 16 4.94 21.33 6.12
N PRO A 17 5.34 22.21 7.06
CA PRO A 17 6.27 21.86 8.14
C PRO A 17 5.74 20.80 9.11
N LYS A 18 4.42 20.64 9.19
CA LYS A 18 3.76 19.69 10.09
C LYS A 18 3.76 18.24 9.60
N TYR A 19 4.26 17.98 8.37
CA TYR A 19 4.22 16.68 7.70
C TYR A 19 5.61 16.17 7.29
N LEU A 20 6.69 16.80 7.78
CA LEU A 20 8.05 16.52 7.32
C LEU A 20 8.57 15.14 7.78
N LYS A 21 8.14 14.70 8.95
CA LYS A 21 8.64 13.46 9.57
C LYS A 21 8.11 12.23 8.86
N TYR A 22 6.81 12.18 8.61
CA TYR A 22 6.16 11.02 7.98
C TYR A 22 6.02 11.18 6.47
N GLY A 23 6.18 12.39 5.95
CA GLY A 23 6.05 12.71 4.53
C GLY A 23 4.61 12.96 4.11
N GLY A 24 4.44 13.51 2.92
CA GLY A 24 3.16 13.91 2.39
C GLY A 24 2.68 13.16 1.16
N ASN A 25 3.46 12.21 0.63
CA ASN A 25 3.06 11.43 -0.54
C ASN A 25 2.05 10.33 -0.18
N THR A 26 1.09 10.10 -1.09
CA THR A 26 0.12 9.01 -0.96
C THR A 26 0.70 7.67 -1.40
N THR A 27 -0.04 6.62 -1.15
CA THR A 27 0.35 5.21 -1.15
C THR A 27 1.23 4.79 -2.32
N CYS A 28 2.47 4.43 -2.02
CA CYS A 28 3.38 3.77 -2.95
C CYS A 28 4.47 3.02 -2.18
N LEU A 29 4.57 1.72 -2.38
CA LEU A 29 5.65 0.88 -1.87
C LEU A 29 6.47 0.31 -3.03
N GLU A 30 7.76 0.14 -2.81
CA GLU A 30 8.68 -0.58 -3.68
C GLU A 30 9.17 -1.84 -2.98
N ILE A 31 9.17 -2.96 -3.68
CA ILE A 31 9.74 -4.22 -3.21
C ILE A 31 10.82 -4.64 -4.19
N ILE A 32 12.05 -4.78 -3.71
CA ILE A 32 13.16 -5.34 -4.47
C ILE A 32 13.38 -6.77 -3.98
N THR A 33 13.22 -7.72 -4.88
CA THR A 33 13.41 -9.14 -4.60
C THR A 33 14.90 -9.50 -4.57
N LYS A 34 15.23 -10.68 -4.06
CA LYS A 34 16.60 -11.20 -4.03
C LYS A 34 17.19 -11.39 -5.43
N ASP A 35 16.37 -11.77 -6.41
CA ASP A 35 16.73 -11.86 -7.82
C ASP A 35 16.63 -10.51 -8.55
N ASN A 36 16.60 -9.41 -7.79
CA ASN A 36 16.71 -8.02 -8.25
C ASN A 36 15.53 -7.53 -9.13
N ARG A 37 14.35 -8.14 -9.02
CA ARG A 37 13.12 -7.65 -9.65
C ARG A 37 12.54 -6.49 -8.83
N VAL A 38 11.87 -5.59 -9.52
CA VAL A 38 11.19 -4.45 -8.92
C VAL A 38 9.69 -4.64 -9.00
N LEU A 39 9.05 -4.75 -7.82
CA LEU A 39 7.61 -4.66 -7.69
C LEU A 39 7.27 -3.30 -7.07
N ILE A 40 6.22 -2.68 -7.55
CA ILE A 40 5.65 -1.45 -6.99
C ILE A 40 4.23 -1.79 -6.56
N VAL A 41 3.85 -1.40 -5.35
CA VAL A 41 2.47 -1.53 -4.89
C VAL A 41 1.87 -0.13 -4.81
N ASP A 42 0.84 0.06 -5.61
CA ASP A 42 0.13 1.30 -5.86
C ASP A 42 0.94 2.44 -6.52
N ALA A 43 0.20 3.30 -7.19
CA ALA A 43 0.70 4.42 -7.95
C ALA A 43 0.16 5.76 -7.42
N GLY A 44 0.12 5.92 -6.10
CA GLY A 44 -0.13 7.20 -5.46
C GLY A 44 0.95 8.23 -5.78
N SER A 45 0.90 9.41 -5.19
CA SER A 45 1.84 10.48 -5.53
C SER A 45 3.32 10.11 -5.29
N GLY A 46 3.58 9.16 -4.39
CA GLY A 46 4.92 8.64 -4.11
C GLY A 46 5.61 7.96 -5.29
N ILE A 47 4.85 7.45 -6.27
CA ILE A 47 5.42 6.76 -7.44
C ILE A 47 6.29 7.70 -8.31
N ARG A 48 6.06 9.01 -8.25
CA ARG A 48 6.88 10.01 -8.95
C ARG A 48 8.34 9.94 -8.49
N GLU A 49 8.56 9.89 -7.19
CA GLU A 49 9.90 9.79 -6.62
C GLU A 49 10.51 8.41 -6.80
N ALA A 50 9.70 7.35 -6.62
CA ALA A 50 10.11 5.98 -6.95
C ALA A 50 10.62 5.88 -8.39
N GLY A 51 9.89 6.42 -9.35
CA GLY A 51 10.28 6.41 -10.76
C GLY A 51 11.58 7.16 -11.03
N ASN A 52 11.81 8.30 -10.39
CA ASN A 52 13.07 9.04 -10.52
C ASN A 52 14.26 8.22 -9.97
N ALA A 53 14.11 7.60 -8.81
CA ALA A 53 15.14 6.79 -8.17
C ALA A 53 15.46 5.53 -8.99
N LEU A 54 14.46 4.88 -9.55
CA LEU A 54 14.61 3.69 -10.39
C LEU A 54 15.30 4.01 -11.72
N LEU A 55 14.94 5.12 -12.37
CA LEU A 55 15.63 5.58 -13.59
C LEU A 55 17.11 5.94 -13.31
N ALA A 56 17.40 6.56 -12.18
CA ALA A 56 18.78 6.87 -11.77
C ALA A 56 19.64 5.60 -11.58
N GLN A 57 19.01 4.44 -11.33
CA GLN A 57 19.64 3.11 -11.25
C GLN A 57 19.59 2.35 -12.59
N ASP A 58 19.19 3.00 -13.68
CA ASP A 58 19.01 2.40 -15.02
C ASP A 58 18.05 1.18 -15.04
N ARG A 59 17.03 1.20 -14.18
CA ARG A 59 16.02 0.14 -14.11
C ARG A 59 14.85 0.46 -15.02
N HIS A 60 14.38 -0.54 -15.77
CA HIS A 60 13.34 -0.37 -16.79
C HIS A 60 12.33 -1.52 -16.85
N ASP A 61 12.40 -2.49 -15.95
CA ASP A 61 11.47 -3.62 -15.88
C ASP A 61 10.75 -3.60 -14.51
N TYR A 62 9.42 -3.45 -14.54
CA TYR A 62 8.61 -3.26 -13.34
C TYR A 62 7.35 -4.11 -13.35
N THR A 63 6.94 -4.57 -12.16
CA THR A 63 5.60 -5.08 -11.91
C THR A 63 4.87 -4.13 -10.98
N LEU A 64 3.79 -3.50 -11.45
CA LEU A 64 2.91 -2.65 -10.64
C LEU A 64 1.71 -3.47 -10.18
N LEU A 65 1.56 -3.62 -8.87
CA LEU A 65 0.42 -4.25 -8.23
C LEU A 65 -0.53 -3.16 -7.73
N LEU A 66 -1.78 -3.16 -8.18
CA LEU A 66 -2.80 -2.23 -7.69
C LEU A 66 -3.66 -2.89 -6.62
N THR A 67 -3.73 -2.25 -5.45
CA THR A 67 -4.64 -2.67 -4.38
C THR A 67 -6.07 -2.38 -4.76
N HIS A 68 -6.36 -1.17 -5.22
CA HIS A 68 -7.66 -0.72 -5.72
C HIS A 68 -7.54 0.57 -6.55
N ALA A 69 -8.68 1.16 -6.93
CA ALA A 69 -8.72 2.26 -7.90
C ALA A 69 -9.06 3.63 -7.28
N HIS A 70 -8.99 3.79 -5.95
CA HIS A 70 -9.17 5.11 -5.36
C HIS A 70 -8.06 6.06 -5.77
N TRP A 71 -8.37 7.34 -5.74
CA TRP A 71 -7.56 8.38 -6.37
C TRP A 71 -6.13 8.42 -5.83
N ASP A 72 -5.98 8.33 -4.53
CA ASP A 72 -4.68 8.36 -3.84
C ASP A 72 -3.78 7.15 -4.11
N HIS A 73 -4.33 6.07 -4.71
CA HIS A 73 -3.58 4.89 -5.15
C HIS A 73 -3.20 4.90 -6.62
N ILE A 74 -3.76 5.84 -7.43
CA ILE A 74 -3.51 5.88 -8.89
C ILE A 74 -3.12 7.26 -9.41
N MET A 75 -3.29 8.34 -8.62
CA MET A 75 -3.09 9.72 -9.07
C MET A 75 -1.68 10.05 -9.53
N GLY A 76 -0.69 9.33 -9.04
CA GLY A 76 0.72 9.51 -9.40
C GLY A 76 1.11 8.81 -10.70
N PHE A 77 0.28 7.89 -11.22
CA PHE A 77 0.61 7.10 -12.40
C PHE A 77 1.03 7.96 -13.60
N PRO A 78 0.34 9.05 -13.96
CA PRO A 78 0.75 9.91 -15.08
C PRO A 78 2.12 10.58 -14.89
N PHE A 79 2.60 10.66 -13.66
CA PHE A 79 3.88 11.27 -13.28
C PHE A 79 5.02 10.24 -13.10
N PHE A 80 4.75 8.97 -13.33
CA PHE A 80 5.75 7.91 -13.31
C PHE A 80 6.61 8.00 -14.56
N LYS A 81 7.73 8.72 -14.48
CA LYS A 81 8.59 9.02 -15.64
C LYS A 81 8.99 7.80 -16.48
N PRO A 82 9.22 6.60 -15.91
CA PRO A 82 9.50 5.41 -16.71
C PRO A 82 8.47 5.14 -17.82
N LEU A 83 7.20 5.55 -17.68
CA LEU A 83 6.16 5.38 -18.70
C LEU A 83 6.51 6.02 -20.05
N TYR A 84 7.31 7.07 -20.03
CA TYR A 84 7.67 7.83 -21.24
C TYR A 84 8.96 7.35 -21.90
N SER A 85 9.55 6.26 -21.42
CA SER A 85 10.73 5.61 -22.00
C SER A 85 10.33 4.35 -22.79
N SER A 86 10.78 4.24 -24.02
CA SER A 86 10.61 3.01 -24.84
C SER A 86 11.43 1.81 -24.33
N ARG A 87 12.35 2.04 -23.40
CA ARG A 87 13.11 0.96 -22.73
C ARG A 87 12.27 0.28 -21.64
N THR A 88 11.19 0.93 -21.17
CA THR A 88 10.42 0.45 -20.03
C THR A 88 9.47 -0.68 -20.42
N LYS A 89 9.52 -1.75 -19.64
CA LYS A 89 8.51 -2.82 -19.60
C LYS A 89 7.76 -2.74 -18.27
N LEU A 90 6.43 -2.62 -18.35
CA LEU A 90 5.58 -2.50 -17.17
C LEU A 90 4.48 -3.55 -17.21
N SER A 91 4.49 -4.47 -16.27
CA SER A 91 3.37 -5.40 -16.07
C SER A 91 2.46 -4.89 -14.96
N VAL A 92 1.24 -4.48 -15.29
CA VAL A 92 0.26 -3.97 -14.32
C VAL A 92 -0.69 -5.09 -13.92
N TRP A 93 -0.71 -5.40 -12.62
CA TRP A 93 -1.55 -6.44 -12.04
C TRP A 93 -2.59 -5.82 -11.11
N GLY A 94 -3.83 -6.26 -11.21
CA GLY A 94 -4.91 -5.80 -10.34
C GLY A 94 -6.17 -6.62 -10.59
N ARG A 95 -7.19 -6.39 -9.78
CA ARG A 95 -8.53 -6.91 -10.07
C ARG A 95 -9.27 -5.94 -11.00
N ALA A 96 -10.13 -6.47 -11.85
CA ALA A 96 -11.08 -5.66 -12.61
C ALA A 96 -12.18 -5.20 -11.62
N PHE A 97 -11.99 -4.01 -11.05
CA PHE A 97 -12.96 -3.44 -10.12
C PHE A 97 -14.20 -2.97 -10.88
N VAL A 98 -15.36 -3.41 -10.45
CA VAL A 98 -16.69 -2.96 -10.93
C VAL A 98 -16.71 -2.70 -12.45
N GLN A 99 -16.60 -3.78 -13.25
CA GLN A 99 -16.77 -3.79 -14.72
C GLN A 99 -15.76 -2.97 -15.55
N LYS A 100 -14.64 -2.49 -14.97
CA LYS A 100 -13.63 -1.73 -15.72
C LYS A 100 -12.32 -2.47 -15.83
N SER A 101 -11.72 -2.48 -17.01
CA SER A 101 -10.37 -3.01 -17.19
C SER A 101 -9.35 -2.13 -16.46
N ILE A 102 -8.26 -2.71 -15.97
CA ILE A 102 -7.14 -2.01 -15.33
C ILE A 102 -6.64 -0.87 -16.23
N LYS A 103 -6.56 -1.11 -17.55
CA LYS A 103 -6.18 -0.09 -18.53
C LYS A 103 -7.11 1.13 -18.47
N ASN A 104 -8.43 0.91 -18.39
CA ASN A 104 -9.41 2.01 -18.33
C ASN A 104 -9.28 2.80 -17.03
N ILE A 105 -8.98 2.13 -15.90
CA ILE A 105 -8.75 2.80 -14.61
C ILE A 105 -7.57 3.76 -14.72
N LEU A 106 -6.44 3.32 -15.29
CA LEU A 106 -5.22 4.13 -15.39
C LEU A 106 -5.26 5.17 -16.51
N SER A 107 -5.98 4.91 -17.63
CA SER A 107 -6.07 5.86 -18.73
C SER A 107 -7.03 7.01 -18.44
N ARG A 108 -8.09 6.76 -17.66
CA ARG A 108 -9.13 7.77 -17.40
C ARG A 108 -8.63 9.08 -16.77
N PRO A 109 -7.74 9.06 -15.75
CA PRO A 109 -7.12 10.27 -15.21
C PRO A 109 -6.32 11.09 -16.25
N MET A 110 -5.83 10.43 -17.30
CA MET A 110 -5.03 11.05 -18.37
C MET A 110 -5.88 11.57 -19.55
N MET A 111 -7.21 11.52 -19.45
CA MET A 111 -8.08 12.07 -20.51
C MET A 111 -8.22 13.59 -20.37
N ALA A 112 -8.26 14.29 -21.50
CA ALA A 112 -8.64 15.69 -21.55
C ALA A 112 -10.07 15.90 -20.97
N PRO A 113 -10.33 16.99 -20.26
CA PRO A 113 -9.44 18.13 -19.95
C PRO A 113 -8.59 17.95 -18.69
N ASN A 114 -8.61 16.78 -18.03
CA ASN A 114 -8.01 16.56 -16.70
C ASN A 114 -6.48 16.52 -16.75
N PHE A 115 -5.91 16.04 -17.85
CA PHE A 115 -4.46 15.88 -17.99
C PHE A 115 -4.00 16.27 -19.40
N PRO A 116 -2.85 16.98 -19.56
CA PRO A 116 -2.41 17.51 -20.86
C PRO A 116 -1.75 16.46 -21.76
N VAL A 117 -1.35 15.30 -21.20
CA VAL A 117 -0.68 14.23 -21.95
C VAL A 117 -1.61 13.02 -21.99
N GLU A 118 -2.06 12.67 -23.18
CA GLU A 118 -2.95 11.52 -23.37
C GLU A 118 -2.22 10.20 -23.08
N PHE A 119 -3.00 9.18 -22.70
CA PHE A 119 -2.49 7.84 -22.44
C PHE A 119 -1.76 7.23 -23.64
N SER A 120 -2.14 7.62 -24.85
CA SER A 120 -1.50 7.25 -26.12
C SER A 120 -0.05 7.73 -26.28
N ALA A 121 0.37 8.74 -25.50
CA ALA A 121 1.74 9.27 -25.51
C ALA A 121 2.72 8.41 -24.68
N ILE A 122 2.24 7.42 -23.93
CA ILE A 122 3.06 6.48 -23.20
C ILE A 122 3.88 5.64 -24.18
N ARG A 123 5.18 5.54 -23.93
CA ARG A 123 6.14 4.80 -24.78
C ARG A 123 6.53 3.44 -24.19
N ALA A 124 6.25 3.22 -22.89
CA ALA A 124 6.51 1.95 -22.23
C ALA A 124 5.68 0.83 -22.85
N ASP A 125 6.25 -0.37 -22.91
CA ASP A 125 5.54 -1.60 -23.24
C ASP A 125 4.73 -2.03 -22.00
N ILE A 126 3.41 -1.86 -22.02
CA ILE A 126 2.53 -2.12 -20.89
C ILE A 126 1.70 -3.36 -21.14
N SER A 127 1.83 -4.35 -20.28
CA SER A 127 0.95 -5.52 -20.20
C SER A 127 0.03 -5.44 -18.98
N TYR A 128 -1.15 -6.05 -19.08
CA TYR A 128 -2.14 -6.07 -18.00
C TYR A 128 -2.48 -7.49 -17.59
N LYS A 129 -2.48 -7.76 -16.29
CA LYS A 129 -2.80 -9.06 -15.73
C LYS A 129 -3.88 -8.95 -14.67
N ASN A 130 -4.96 -9.73 -14.85
CA ASN A 130 -6.01 -9.80 -13.83
C ASN A 130 -5.59 -10.74 -12.69
N ILE A 131 -5.78 -10.28 -11.45
CA ILE A 131 -5.56 -11.07 -10.23
C ILE A 131 -6.81 -11.90 -9.98
N CYS A 132 -6.74 -13.21 -10.27
CA CYS A 132 -7.85 -14.17 -10.17
C CYS A 132 -7.46 -15.48 -9.51
N HIS A 133 -6.20 -15.69 -9.15
CA HIS A 133 -5.69 -16.90 -8.49
C HIS A 133 -5.30 -16.62 -7.04
N ASP A 134 -5.24 -17.69 -6.24
CA ASP A 134 -4.90 -17.61 -4.81
C ASP A 134 -3.45 -17.23 -4.57
N HIS A 135 -2.55 -17.45 -5.52
CA HIS A 135 -1.17 -17.02 -5.47
C HIS A 135 -0.54 -16.89 -6.87
N TYR A 136 0.57 -16.19 -6.89
CA TYR A 136 1.42 -15.97 -8.06
C TYR A 136 2.88 -16.13 -7.68
N GLU A 137 3.69 -16.62 -8.62
CA GLU A 137 5.14 -16.66 -8.49
C GLU A 137 5.78 -15.71 -9.51
N LEU A 138 6.72 -14.89 -9.04
CA LEU A 138 7.50 -13.97 -9.87
C LEU A 138 8.98 -14.10 -9.49
N GLY A 139 9.71 -14.95 -10.20
CA GLY A 139 11.04 -15.38 -9.77
C GLY A 139 10.99 -16.12 -8.44
N ALA A 140 11.76 -15.68 -7.45
CA ALA A 140 11.83 -16.29 -6.14
C ALA A 140 10.70 -15.86 -5.17
N ILE A 141 9.98 -14.77 -5.50
CA ILE A 141 8.93 -14.25 -4.63
C ILE A 141 7.57 -14.86 -4.93
N LYS A 142 6.87 -15.27 -3.88
CA LYS A 142 5.46 -15.69 -3.95
C LYS A 142 4.57 -14.56 -3.46
N ILE A 143 3.51 -14.27 -4.21
CA ILE A 143 2.54 -13.18 -3.96
C ILE A 143 1.17 -13.80 -3.75
N PHE A 144 0.57 -13.56 -2.57
CA PHE A 144 -0.76 -14.03 -2.22
C PHE A 144 -1.68 -12.82 -2.10
N PRO A 145 -2.71 -12.68 -2.96
CA PRO A 145 -3.72 -11.64 -2.81
C PRO A 145 -4.78 -12.04 -1.80
N ILE A 146 -5.37 -11.05 -1.13
CA ILE A 146 -6.54 -11.21 -0.26
C ILE A 146 -7.53 -10.07 -0.50
N ALA A 147 -8.83 -10.35 -0.41
CA ALA A 147 -9.85 -9.30 -0.49
C ALA A 147 -9.82 -8.43 0.77
N LEU A 148 -9.94 -7.11 0.61
CA LEU A 148 -10.01 -6.14 1.70
C LEU A 148 -11.46 -5.75 1.99
N SER A 149 -11.76 -5.41 3.24
CA SER A 149 -13.02 -4.82 3.66
C SER A 149 -12.99 -3.32 3.42
N HIS A 150 -13.34 -2.91 2.20
CA HIS A 150 -13.24 -1.51 1.74
C HIS A 150 -14.34 -1.18 0.71
N PRO A 151 -14.89 0.05 0.68
CA PRO A 151 -15.82 0.46 -0.37
C PRO A 151 -15.24 0.25 -1.77
N ASN A 152 -16.07 -0.26 -2.68
CA ASN A 152 -15.66 -0.64 -4.05
C ASN A 152 -14.63 -1.76 -4.13
N GLN A 153 -14.38 -2.47 -3.02
CA GLN A 153 -13.44 -3.59 -2.89
C GLN A 153 -11.96 -3.18 -3.01
N GLY A 154 -11.09 -3.98 -2.44
CA GLY A 154 -9.65 -3.82 -2.50
C GLY A 154 -8.93 -5.17 -2.48
N THR A 155 -7.63 -5.14 -2.70
CA THR A 155 -6.77 -6.32 -2.66
C THR A 155 -5.56 -6.02 -1.78
N GLY A 156 -5.43 -6.74 -0.66
CA GLY A 156 -4.21 -6.81 0.12
C GLY A 156 -3.25 -7.84 -0.46
N PHE A 157 -2.01 -7.78 -0.05
CA PHE A 157 -0.96 -8.67 -0.56
C PHE A 157 -0.09 -9.22 0.57
N LYS A 158 0.25 -10.50 0.46
CA LYS A 158 1.31 -11.13 1.22
C LYS A 158 2.43 -11.56 0.26
N PHE A 159 3.65 -11.18 0.61
CA PHE A 159 4.87 -11.48 -0.12
C PHE A 159 5.72 -12.44 0.69
N VAL A 160 6.13 -13.53 0.07
CA VAL A 160 6.98 -14.54 0.72
C VAL A 160 8.21 -14.81 -0.14
N GLU A 161 9.40 -14.64 0.43
CA GLU A 161 10.69 -14.91 -0.22
C GLU A 161 11.69 -15.43 0.82
N ASP A 162 12.34 -16.55 0.55
CA ASP A 162 13.32 -17.19 1.45
C ASP A 162 12.81 -17.35 2.91
N GLY A 163 11.56 -17.73 3.08
CA GLY A 163 10.93 -17.90 4.39
C GLY A 163 10.60 -16.61 5.14
N LYS A 164 10.86 -15.43 4.52
CA LYS A 164 10.45 -14.12 5.03
C LYS A 164 9.09 -13.74 4.52
N CYS A 165 8.29 -13.12 5.36
CA CYS A 165 6.89 -12.80 5.08
C CYS A 165 6.61 -11.31 5.34
N PHE A 166 6.22 -10.59 4.28
CA PHE A 166 5.68 -9.24 4.34
C PHE A 166 4.20 -9.24 3.99
N VAL A 167 3.37 -8.61 4.81
CA VAL A 167 1.94 -8.43 4.56
C VAL A 167 1.62 -6.94 4.45
N PHE A 168 0.88 -6.57 3.42
CA PHE A 168 0.40 -5.21 3.18
C PHE A 168 -1.12 -5.20 3.05
N LEU A 169 -1.81 -4.56 4.01
CA LEU A 169 -3.25 -4.40 4.08
C LEU A 169 -3.58 -2.90 4.26
N THR A 170 -3.48 -2.12 3.19
CA THR A 170 -3.98 -0.74 3.18
C THR A 170 -5.47 -0.73 2.91
N ASP A 171 -6.18 0.31 3.38
CA ASP A 171 -7.60 0.48 3.08
C ASP A 171 -8.42 -0.77 3.42
N ASN A 172 -8.33 -1.16 4.67
CA ASN A 172 -8.98 -2.34 5.22
C ASN A 172 -9.66 -2.01 6.54
N GLU A 173 -10.98 -2.00 6.55
CA GLU A 173 -11.79 -1.70 7.74
C GLU A 173 -12.08 -2.96 8.54
N LEU A 174 -11.37 -3.18 9.65
CA LEU A 174 -11.54 -4.34 10.52
C LEU A 174 -12.85 -4.29 11.34
N GLY A 175 -13.34 -3.08 11.64
CA GLY A 175 -14.54 -2.85 12.45
C GLY A 175 -15.86 -2.88 11.67
N TYR A 176 -15.82 -3.04 10.34
CA TYR A 176 -17.01 -3.07 9.48
C TYR A 176 -16.78 -4.01 8.29
N HIS A 177 -17.82 -4.76 7.92
CA HIS A 177 -17.76 -5.70 6.79
C HIS A 177 -18.38 -5.06 5.54
N HIS A 178 -17.54 -4.69 4.59
CA HIS A 178 -17.97 -4.24 3.27
C HIS A 178 -18.25 -5.44 2.34
N GLU A 179 -19.04 -5.21 1.31
CA GLU A 179 -19.34 -6.24 0.30
C GLU A 179 -18.05 -6.78 -0.35
N GLY A 180 -17.87 -8.08 -0.28
CA GLY A 180 -16.67 -8.76 -0.78
C GLY A 180 -15.46 -8.72 0.15
N GLY A 181 -15.55 -8.04 1.29
CA GLY A 181 -14.56 -8.09 2.36
C GLY A 181 -14.56 -9.43 3.09
N LEU A 182 -13.58 -9.63 3.97
CA LEU A 182 -13.41 -10.85 4.75
C LEU A 182 -13.64 -10.57 6.24
N ASP A 183 -13.75 -11.63 7.03
CA ASP A 183 -13.86 -11.52 8.48
C ASP A 183 -12.50 -11.41 9.17
N HIS A 184 -12.51 -11.04 10.45
CA HIS A 184 -11.31 -10.88 11.26
C HIS A 184 -10.44 -12.15 11.30
N GLN A 185 -11.06 -13.34 11.38
CA GLN A 185 -10.32 -14.60 11.46
C GLN A 185 -9.55 -14.92 10.16
N GLN A 186 -10.08 -14.49 9.03
CA GLN A 186 -9.42 -14.66 7.73
C GLN A 186 -8.21 -13.71 7.62
N TYR A 187 -8.33 -12.45 8.05
CA TYR A 187 -7.18 -11.54 8.13
C TYR A 187 -6.15 -12.01 9.15
N LEU A 188 -6.59 -12.51 10.31
CA LEU A 188 -5.71 -13.09 11.33
C LEU A 188 -4.89 -14.26 10.76
N GLY A 189 -5.54 -15.19 10.08
CA GLY A 189 -4.87 -16.31 9.43
C GLY A 189 -3.89 -15.86 8.33
N PHE A 190 -4.25 -14.83 7.57
CA PHE A 190 -3.41 -14.28 6.52
C PHE A 190 -2.15 -13.59 7.07
N CYS A 191 -2.25 -12.87 8.19
CA CYS A 191 -1.14 -12.15 8.84
C CYS A 191 -0.28 -13.04 9.74
N ARG A 192 -0.68 -14.29 10.01
CA ARG A 192 -0.04 -15.14 11.02
C ARG A 192 1.47 -15.21 10.87
N SER A 193 2.19 -14.85 11.95
CA SER A 193 3.65 -14.90 12.08
C SER A 193 4.42 -14.11 11.00
N ALA A 194 3.83 -13.09 10.40
CA ALA A 194 4.52 -12.24 9.43
C ALA A 194 5.74 -11.57 10.06
N ASP A 195 6.83 -11.44 9.29
CA ASP A 195 8.00 -10.68 9.73
C ASP A 195 7.70 -9.18 9.75
N LEU A 196 6.86 -8.70 8.82
CA LEU A 196 6.38 -7.33 8.73
C LEU A 196 4.91 -7.32 8.31
N LEU A 197 4.07 -6.62 9.06
CA LEU A 197 2.73 -6.21 8.67
C LEU A 197 2.69 -4.68 8.56
N ILE A 198 2.32 -4.17 7.41
CA ILE A 198 1.92 -2.77 7.22
C ILE A 198 0.41 -2.77 6.98
N HIS A 199 -0.34 -2.07 7.85
CA HIS A 199 -1.79 -2.06 7.84
C HIS A 199 -2.33 -0.64 7.96
N ASP A 200 -3.49 -0.40 7.35
CA ASP A 200 -4.30 0.79 7.57
C ASP A 200 -4.52 1.05 9.07
N ALA A 201 -4.30 2.26 9.48
CA ALA A 201 -4.42 2.71 10.85
C ALA A 201 -4.83 4.20 10.88
N GLU A 202 -5.78 4.57 10.03
CA GLU A 202 -6.12 5.97 9.77
C GLU A 202 -6.75 6.65 10.97
N TYR A 203 -7.63 5.95 11.71
CA TYR A 203 -8.47 6.57 12.73
C TYR A 203 -8.09 6.18 14.16
N ASN A 204 -8.43 7.08 15.12
CA ASN A 204 -8.64 6.70 16.51
C ASN A 204 -10.12 6.31 16.74
N LYS A 205 -10.42 5.81 17.94
CA LYS A 205 -11.79 5.34 18.28
C LYS A 205 -12.87 6.42 18.20
N ASP A 206 -12.53 7.66 18.51
CA ASP A 206 -13.51 8.76 18.52
C ASP A 206 -13.81 9.26 17.11
N GLU A 207 -12.79 9.32 16.25
CA GLU A 207 -12.95 9.58 14.83
C GLU A 207 -13.75 8.48 14.15
N TYR A 208 -13.46 7.22 14.46
CA TYR A 208 -14.13 6.06 13.86
C TYR A 208 -15.64 6.01 14.13
N LYS A 209 -16.12 6.56 15.24
CA LYS A 209 -17.59 6.69 15.49
C LYS A 209 -18.31 7.46 14.37
N LYS A 210 -17.60 8.37 13.68
CA LYS A 210 -18.15 9.21 12.61
C LYS A 210 -17.82 8.69 11.21
N THR A 211 -16.78 7.86 11.10
CA THR A 211 -16.22 7.41 9.80
C THR A 211 -16.40 5.90 9.58
N ARG A 212 -17.15 5.23 10.46
CA ARG A 212 -17.48 3.81 10.29
C ARG A 212 -18.17 3.56 8.95
N GLY A 213 -17.66 2.60 8.19
CA GLY A 213 -18.11 2.31 6.83
C GLY A 213 -17.39 3.13 5.74
N TRP A 214 -16.35 3.89 6.11
CA TRP A 214 -15.54 4.62 5.14
C TRP A 214 -14.37 3.81 4.58
N GLY A 215 -14.13 2.61 5.15
CA GLY A 215 -13.15 1.65 4.61
C GLY A 215 -11.80 1.64 5.32
N HIS A 216 -11.69 2.25 6.50
CA HIS A 216 -10.42 2.37 7.22
C HIS A 216 -10.53 1.92 8.67
N SER A 217 -9.44 1.36 9.19
CA SER A 217 -9.34 0.85 10.55
C SER A 217 -8.92 1.91 11.56
N THR A 218 -9.26 1.64 12.82
CA THR A 218 -8.56 2.29 13.93
C THR A 218 -7.17 1.69 14.10
N TYR A 219 -6.22 2.50 14.58
CA TYR A 219 -4.88 1.99 14.92
C TYR A 219 -4.92 0.92 16.03
N ASP A 220 -5.91 0.98 16.93
CA ASP A 220 -6.15 -0.04 17.97
C ASP A 220 -6.53 -1.38 17.36
N ASP A 221 -7.47 -1.42 16.40
CA ASP A 221 -7.92 -2.66 15.77
C ASP A 221 -6.80 -3.29 14.95
N ALA A 222 -6.05 -2.46 14.20
CA ALA A 222 -4.89 -2.91 13.44
C ALA A 222 -3.76 -3.46 14.35
N LEU A 223 -3.51 -2.80 15.48
CA LEU A 223 -2.56 -3.29 16.51
C LEU A 223 -3.03 -4.61 17.12
N ASN A 224 -4.32 -4.74 17.42
CA ASN A 224 -4.89 -5.97 17.97
C ASN A 224 -4.70 -7.13 17.00
N LEU A 225 -5.01 -6.94 15.72
CA LEU A 225 -4.75 -7.93 14.67
C LEU A 225 -3.27 -8.35 14.63
N ALA A 226 -2.35 -7.38 14.68
CA ALA A 226 -0.92 -7.64 14.65
C ALA A 226 -0.44 -8.47 15.87
N ILE A 227 -0.96 -8.16 17.06
CA ILE A 227 -0.64 -8.90 18.32
C ILE A 227 -1.19 -10.32 18.23
N GLU A 228 -2.46 -10.49 17.88
CA GLU A 228 -3.13 -11.79 17.79
C GLU A 228 -2.49 -12.70 16.73
N ALA A 229 -2.07 -12.12 15.61
CA ALA A 229 -1.38 -12.84 14.53
C ALA A 229 0.08 -13.20 14.87
N GLY A 230 0.63 -12.71 15.97
CA GLY A 230 2.04 -12.94 16.33
C GLY A 230 3.02 -12.32 15.35
N VAL A 231 2.70 -11.16 14.80
CA VAL A 231 3.55 -10.41 13.86
C VAL A 231 4.80 -9.90 14.60
N LYS A 232 5.96 -9.88 13.92
CA LYS A 232 7.20 -9.38 14.53
C LYS A 232 7.30 -7.86 14.50
N LYS A 233 6.93 -7.24 13.35
CA LYS A 233 6.97 -5.79 13.12
C LYS A 233 5.65 -5.31 12.57
N PHE A 234 5.07 -4.27 13.17
CA PHE A 234 3.80 -3.68 12.76
C PHE A 234 4.00 -2.20 12.44
N GLY A 235 3.65 -1.81 11.22
CA GLY A 235 3.68 -0.44 10.73
C GLY A 235 2.28 0.14 10.54
N LEU A 236 1.97 1.23 11.26
CA LEU A 236 0.79 2.05 11.01
C LEU A 236 0.95 2.73 9.65
N PHE A 237 -0.08 2.65 8.82
CA PHE A 237 -0.06 3.16 7.46
C PHE A 237 -1.35 3.93 7.14
N HIS A 238 -1.41 4.56 5.97
CA HIS A 238 -2.56 5.34 5.49
C HIS A 238 -2.89 6.49 6.44
N HIS A 239 -1.87 7.32 6.76
CA HIS A 239 -2.05 8.43 7.69
C HIS A 239 -3.04 9.44 7.15
N ASN A 240 -4.06 9.76 7.94
CA ASN A 240 -5.09 10.74 7.58
C ASN A 240 -4.44 12.07 7.13
N GLN A 241 -4.98 12.69 6.08
CA GLN A 241 -4.44 13.92 5.50
C GLN A 241 -4.39 15.09 6.47
N ASP A 242 -5.30 15.12 7.44
CA ASP A 242 -5.38 16.19 8.45
C ASP A 242 -4.54 15.92 9.71
N ARG A 243 -3.89 14.75 9.78
CA ARG A 243 -3.09 14.32 10.94
C ARG A 243 -1.65 14.78 10.82
N PHE A 244 -1.21 15.60 11.78
CA PHE A 244 0.15 16.11 11.85
C PHE A 244 1.14 15.08 12.41
N ASP A 245 2.42 15.34 12.25
CA ASP A 245 3.50 14.45 12.69
C ASP A 245 3.43 14.13 14.20
N GLU A 246 3.13 15.13 15.04
CA GLU A 246 3.00 14.95 16.50
C GLU A 246 1.82 14.05 16.88
N GLU A 247 0.73 14.08 16.12
CA GLU A 247 -0.45 13.23 16.35
C GLU A 247 -0.16 11.79 15.95
N ILE A 248 0.62 11.56 14.89
CA ILE A 248 1.09 10.22 14.52
C ILE A 248 2.04 9.68 15.60
N ASP A 249 2.93 10.52 16.15
CA ASP A 249 3.78 10.15 17.28
C ASP A 249 2.97 9.75 18.51
N ALA A 250 1.89 10.48 18.78
CA ALA A 250 0.98 10.15 19.88
C ALA A 250 0.31 8.77 19.69
N MET A 251 -0.11 8.43 18.45
CA MET A 251 -0.66 7.10 18.13
C MET A 251 0.38 6.00 18.35
N VAL A 252 1.64 6.18 17.92
CA VAL A 252 2.72 5.22 18.15
C VAL A 252 2.97 5.06 19.65
N ASN A 253 3.02 6.15 20.41
CA ASN A 253 3.21 6.09 21.86
C ASN A 253 2.08 5.36 22.57
N ASP A 254 0.86 5.49 22.06
CA ASP A 254 -0.30 4.77 22.61
C ASP A 254 -0.24 3.27 22.29
N CYS A 255 0.13 2.91 21.06
CA CYS A 255 0.43 1.54 20.69
C CYS A 255 1.49 0.91 21.61
N GLU A 256 2.56 1.64 21.95
CA GLU A 256 3.62 1.17 22.87
C GLU A 256 3.09 0.91 24.29
N LYS A 257 2.17 1.73 24.82
CA LYS A 257 1.50 1.47 26.11
C LYS A 257 0.66 0.21 26.07
N ILE A 258 -0.14 0.04 25.00
CA ILE A 258 -0.99 -1.16 24.82
C ILE A 258 -0.13 -2.42 24.74
N LYS A 259 0.96 -2.40 23.96
CA LYS A 259 1.91 -3.52 23.86
C LYS A 259 2.49 -3.90 25.23
N LYS A 260 2.95 -2.91 26.00
CA LYS A 260 3.50 -3.14 27.34
C LYS A 260 2.48 -3.78 28.27
N SER A 261 1.24 -3.32 28.26
CA SER A 261 0.16 -3.90 29.08
C SER A 261 -0.17 -5.35 28.70
N ARG A 262 0.08 -5.75 27.43
CA ARG A 262 -0.16 -7.11 26.93
C ARG A 262 1.08 -8.01 26.97
N GLY A 263 2.24 -7.50 27.39
CA GLY A 263 3.48 -8.27 27.47
C GLY A 263 4.00 -8.81 26.14
N THR A 264 3.76 -8.11 25.02
CA THR A 264 4.21 -8.54 23.69
C THR A 264 5.51 -7.85 23.26
N ASN A 265 6.35 -8.59 22.52
CA ASN A 265 7.61 -8.09 21.94
C ASN A 265 7.44 -7.53 20.53
N LEU A 266 6.20 -7.27 20.07
CA LEU A 266 5.92 -6.68 18.78
C LEU A 266 6.66 -5.32 18.62
N GLU A 267 7.43 -5.13 17.57
CA GLU A 267 7.96 -3.81 17.19
C GLU A 267 6.85 -3.01 16.51
N CYS A 268 6.47 -1.85 17.06
CA CYS A 268 5.41 -1.01 16.50
C CYS A 268 5.96 0.37 16.11
N PHE A 269 5.60 0.87 14.93
CA PHE A 269 6.03 2.17 14.42
C PHE A 269 5.01 2.71 13.42
N ALA A 270 5.08 4.00 13.11
CA ALA A 270 4.38 4.54 11.96
C ALA A 270 5.30 4.56 10.74
N VAL A 271 4.78 4.10 9.61
CA VAL A 271 5.51 4.07 8.34
C VAL A 271 5.69 5.49 7.83
N ARG A 272 6.88 5.82 7.38
CA ARG A 272 7.20 7.13 6.82
C ARG A 272 7.82 7.02 5.43
N GLN A 273 7.71 8.07 4.67
CA GLN A 273 8.37 8.20 3.38
C GLN A 273 9.89 7.96 3.51
N SER A 274 10.48 7.26 2.57
CA SER A 274 11.88 6.82 2.52
C SER A 274 12.29 5.77 3.58
N MET A 275 11.34 5.19 4.31
CA MET A 275 11.61 4.09 5.25
C MET A 275 11.92 2.80 4.50
N GLU A 276 12.90 2.03 4.97
CA GLU A 276 13.32 0.78 4.36
C GLU A 276 13.29 -0.38 5.36
N PHE A 277 12.85 -1.54 4.89
CA PHE A 277 12.83 -2.79 5.65
C PHE A 277 13.57 -3.87 4.89
N LYS A 278 14.63 -4.40 5.47
CA LYS A 278 15.36 -5.59 4.97
C LYS A 278 14.81 -6.82 5.69
N LEU A 279 14.20 -7.74 4.95
CA LEU A 279 13.62 -8.99 5.45
C LEU A 279 14.43 -10.20 4.98
#